data_2023ba99ef9e8302719e520c4dd9ebd3
#
_entry.id   2023ba99ef9e8302719e520c4dd9ebd3
#
_cell.length_a   1.000
_cell.length_b   1.000
_cell.length_c   1.000
_cell.angle_alpha   90.00
_cell.angle_beta   90.00
_cell.angle_gamma   90.00
#
_symmetry.space_group_name_H-M   'P 1'
#
loop_
_entity.id
_entity.type
_entity.pdbx_description
1 polymer ?
#
loop_
_entity_poly.entity_id
_entity_poly.type
_entity_poly.pdbx_seq_one_letter_code
_entity_poly.pdbx_strand_id
1 'polypeptide(L)'
;MLALGGSTLGFSEASSSSTAKGETVGDTIHTVSCYADIIAMRHPKEGAPYAASQFSEVPIINAGDGGHNHPTQTLTDLLTIHREKGRLNNFTIGFCGDLKFGRTVHSLVNALSRYDHINFVLISPTELKLPRYVKEEALKKKGIPYTQTTDLESVIPQLDILYMTRVQKERFFNEEDYLRLKDSYILTPEKLENAKADLSILHPLPLSLIHISEPTR
;
A
#
# COMPACT_ATOMS: atom_id res chain seq x y z
N MET A 1 -10.82 -18.42 -5.02
CA MET A 1 -10.66 -19.87 -5.22
C MET A 1 -12.03 -20.55 -5.36
N LEU A 2 -12.94 -20.45 -4.38
CA LEU A 2 -14.26 -21.11 -4.45
C LEU A 2 -15.04 -20.72 -5.72
N ALA A 3 -15.08 -19.44 -6.09
CA ALA A 3 -15.76 -18.98 -7.32
C ALA A 3 -15.13 -19.52 -8.63
N LEU A 4 -13.92 -20.07 -8.56
CA LEU A 4 -13.21 -20.71 -9.67
C LEU A 4 -13.26 -22.24 -9.58
N GLY A 5 -14.07 -22.81 -8.67
CA GLY A 5 -14.21 -24.25 -8.49
C GLY A 5 -13.11 -24.91 -7.64
N GLY A 6 -12.24 -24.11 -7.02
CA GLY A 6 -11.18 -24.63 -6.14
C GLY A 6 -11.68 -24.79 -4.70
N SER A 7 -10.98 -25.61 -3.93
CA SER A 7 -11.18 -25.75 -2.48
C SER A 7 -10.25 -24.80 -1.71
N THR A 8 -10.61 -24.50 -0.46
CA THR A 8 -9.77 -23.69 0.44
C THR A 8 -9.63 -24.39 1.78
N LEU A 9 -8.41 -24.34 2.32
CA LEU A 9 -8.14 -24.68 3.70
C LEU A 9 -7.28 -23.55 4.30
N GLY A 10 -7.36 -23.33 5.61
CA GLY A 10 -6.54 -22.27 6.21
C GLY A 10 -6.81 -22.09 7.70
N PHE A 11 -5.98 -21.22 8.30
CA PHE A 11 -6.09 -20.78 9.69
C PHE A 11 -5.74 -19.30 9.78
N SER A 12 -6.27 -18.60 10.78
CA SER A 12 -6.14 -17.15 10.89
C SER A 12 -5.26 -16.68 12.06
N GLU A 13 -4.97 -17.54 13.03
CA GLU A 13 -4.25 -17.16 14.23
C GLU A 13 -3.12 -18.14 14.55
N ALA A 14 -1.93 -17.59 14.86
CA ALA A 14 -0.80 -18.39 15.31
C ALA A 14 -1.10 -19.15 16.62
N SER A 15 -1.95 -18.57 17.48
CA SER A 15 -2.40 -19.18 18.73
C SER A 15 -3.24 -20.45 18.55
N SER A 16 -3.88 -20.62 17.40
CA SER A 16 -4.69 -21.80 17.06
C SER A 16 -3.89 -22.87 16.30
N SER A 17 -2.62 -22.64 16.03
CA SER A 17 -1.75 -23.54 15.27
C SER A 17 -0.54 -24.01 16.09
N SER A 18 0.22 -24.97 15.56
CA SER A 18 1.48 -25.47 16.15
C SER A 18 2.55 -24.37 16.34
N THR A 19 2.42 -23.23 15.70
CA THR A 19 3.26 -22.04 15.89
C THR A 19 3.26 -21.57 17.36
N ALA A 20 2.13 -21.74 18.07
CA ALA A 20 2.06 -21.47 19.51
C ALA A 20 2.97 -22.37 20.35
N LYS A 21 3.41 -23.52 19.82
CA LYS A 21 4.31 -24.49 20.45
C LYS A 21 5.77 -24.31 20.02
N GLY A 22 6.09 -23.26 19.25
CA GLY A 22 7.46 -22.99 18.80
C GLY A 22 7.80 -23.51 17.40
N GLU A 23 6.81 -23.98 16.64
CA GLU A 23 7.00 -24.33 15.22
C GLU A 23 7.40 -23.09 14.41
N THR A 24 8.41 -23.24 13.56
CA THR A 24 8.88 -22.14 12.72
C THR A 24 7.94 -21.88 11.54
N VAL A 25 8.01 -20.68 10.97
CA VAL A 25 7.27 -20.36 9.74
C VAL A 25 7.63 -21.31 8.60
N GLY A 26 8.91 -21.70 8.52
CA GLY A 26 9.41 -22.67 7.52
C GLY A 26 8.74 -24.04 7.66
N ASP A 27 8.68 -24.59 8.88
CA ASP A 27 8.07 -25.89 9.14
C ASP A 27 6.56 -25.87 8.86
N THR A 28 5.88 -24.80 9.30
CA THR A 28 4.44 -24.60 9.00
C THR A 28 4.19 -24.59 7.50
N ILE A 29 4.99 -23.84 6.75
CA ILE A 29 4.81 -23.71 5.29
C ILE A 29 5.16 -25.01 4.57
N HIS A 30 6.21 -25.71 4.97
CA HIS A 30 6.53 -27.02 4.43
C HIS A 30 5.38 -28.00 4.63
N THR A 31 4.79 -28.04 5.82
CA THR A 31 3.62 -28.88 6.11
C THR A 31 2.41 -28.49 5.25
N VAL A 32 2.09 -27.18 5.18
CA VAL A 32 0.93 -26.68 4.40
C VAL A 32 1.12 -26.95 2.90
N SER A 33 2.34 -26.88 2.38
CA SER A 33 2.62 -27.15 0.96
C SER A 33 2.29 -28.58 0.53
N CYS A 34 2.23 -29.52 1.48
CA CYS A 34 1.79 -30.89 1.21
C CYS A 34 0.26 -31.02 0.96
N TYR A 35 -0.52 -29.99 1.28
CA TYR A 35 -1.99 -30.01 1.20
C TYR A 35 -2.58 -28.96 0.26
N ALA A 36 -1.75 -28.16 -0.39
CA ALA A 36 -2.18 -27.04 -1.22
C ALA A 36 -1.36 -26.95 -2.51
N ASP A 37 -2.00 -26.47 -3.58
CA ASP A 37 -1.36 -26.18 -4.86
C ASP A 37 -0.79 -24.75 -4.91
N ILE A 38 -1.29 -23.88 -4.02
CA ILE A 38 -0.87 -22.47 -3.88
C ILE A 38 -1.19 -21.98 -2.47
N ILE A 39 -0.31 -21.17 -1.92
CA ILE A 39 -0.46 -20.61 -0.57
C ILE A 39 -0.58 -19.08 -0.65
N ALA A 40 -1.65 -18.50 -0.07
CA ALA A 40 -1.74 -17.07 0.18
C ALA A 40 -1.39 -16.79 1.65
N MET A 41 -0.32 -16.04 1.89
CA MET A 41 0.21 -15.77 3.23
C MET A 41 0.17 -14.29 3.56
N ARG A 42 -0.47 -13.94 4.68
CA ARG A 42 -0.35 -12.63 5.33
C ARG A 42 0.35 -12.80 6.66
N HIS A 43 1.38 -11.98 6.93
CA HIS A 43 2.18 -12.12 8.14
C HIS A 43 2.56 -10.75 8.74
N PRO A 44 2.61 -10.59 10.08
CA PRO A 44 2.99 -9.33 10.71
C PRO A 44 4.47 -8.96 10.57
N LYS A 45 5.35 -9.96 10.36
CA LYS A 45 6.80 -9.73 10.19
C LYS A 45 7.12 -9.47 8.71
N GLU A 46 7.92 -8.45 8.47
CA GLU A 46 8.43 -8.09 7.15
C GLU A 46 9.32 -9.20 6.57
N GLY A 47 9.14 -9.50 5.28
CA GLY A 47 9.90 -10.54 4.58
C GLY A 47 9.47 -11.98 4.88
N ALA A 48 8.53 -12.21 5.83
CA ALA A 48 8.11 -13.57 6.19
C ALA A 48 7.59 -14.40 5.00
N PRO A 49 6.76 -13.90 4.07
CA PRO A 49 6.35 -14.66 2.89
C PRO A 49 7.51 -15.02 1.97
N TYR A 50 8.51 -14.14 1.85
CA TYR A 50 9.71 -14.44 1.07
C TYR A 50 10.56 -15.53 1.74
N ALA A 51 10.80 -15.41 3.05
CA ALA A 51 11.50 -16.45 3.79
C ALA A 51 10.76 -17.80 3.71
N ALA A 52 9.43 -17.79 3.87
CA ALA A 52 8.57 -18.96 3.77
C ALA A 52 8.67 -19.64 2.38
N SER A 53 8.82 -18.87 1.30
CA SER A 53 8.93 -19.41 -0.06
C SER A 53 10.18 -20.27 -0.28
N GLN A 54 11.19 -20.15 0.59
CA GLN A 54 12.39 -21.01 0.53
C GLN A 54 12.15 -22.43 1.08
N PHE A 55 11.03 -22.63 1.79
CA PHE A 55 10.62 -23.90 2.40
C PHE A 55 9.37 -24.49 1.76
N SER A 56 8.79 -23.82 0.76
CA SER A 56 7.57 -24.25 0.08
C SER A 56 7.87 -24.93 -1.25
N GLU A 57 7.18 -26.02 -1.51
CA GLU A 57 7.19 -26.69 -2.82
C GLU A 57 6.16 -26.11 -3.80
N VAL A 58 5.28 -25.23 -3.32
CA VAL A 58 4.23 -24.58 -4.11
C VAL A 58 4.36 -23.05 -4.07
N PRO A 59 3.81 -22.32 -5.06
CA PRO A 59 3.88 -20.86 -5.07
C PRO A 59 3.27 -20.22 -3.83
N ILE A 60 3.95 -19.19 -3.30
CA ILE A 60 3.43 -18.35 -2.20
C ILE A 60 3.05 -16.98 -2.72
N ILE A 61 1.80 -16.58 -2.48
CA ILE A 61 1.31 -15.22 -2.70
C ILE A 61 1.48 -14.42 -1.42
N ASN A 62 2.27 -13.34 -1.46
CA ASN A 62 2.34 -12.38 -0.37
C ASN A 62 1.06 -11.55 -0.32
N ALA A 63 0.21 -11.79 0.68
CA ALA A 63 -1.03 -11.05 0.94
C ALA A 63 -0.82 -9.88 1.93
N GLY A 64 0.42 -9.48 2.16
CA GLY A 64 0.85 -8.38 3.03
C GLY A 64 1.77 -8.84 4.15
N ASP A 65 2.95 -8.21 4.25
CA ASP A 65 3.98 -8.51 5.24
C ASP A 65 4.36 -7.27 6.06
N GLY A 66 3.84 -7.19 7.26
CA GLY A 66 4.15 -6.10 8.20
C GLY A 66 3.88 -4.72 7.62
N GLY A 67 4.87 -3.83 7.72
CA GLY A 67 4.88 -2.49 7.11
C GLY A 67 5.55 -2.43 5.74
N HIS A 68 6.04 -3.55 5.22
CA HIS A 68 6.92 -3.62 4.06
C HIS A 68 6.17 -3.63 2.72
N ASN A 69 5.43 -4.69 2.40
CA ASN A 69 4.78 -4.86 1.11
C ASN A 69 3.31 -5.28 1.19
N HIS A 70 2.55 -4.90 0.16
CA HIS A 70 1.18 -5.38 -0.08
C HIS A 70 0.94 -5.59 -1.58
N PRO A 71 1.55 -6.62 -2.19
CA PRO A 71 1.51 -6.81 -3.65
C PRO A 71 0.10 -6.94 -4.22
N THR A 72 -0.80 -7.63 -3.52
CA THR A 72 -2.19 -7.81 -3.97
C THR A 72 -2.97 -6.49 -4.01
N GLN A 73 -2.74 -5.57 -3.05
CA GLN A 73 -3.29 -4.22 -3.11
C GLN A 73 -2.72 -3.44 -4.29
N THR A 74 -1.41 -3.57 -4.52
CA THR A 74 -0.76 -2.93 -5.67
C THR A 74 -1.37 -3.34 -7.01
N LEU A 75 -1.68 -4.64 -7.19
CA LEU A 75 -2.35 -5.11 -8.41
C LEU A 75 -3.76 -4.53 -8.57
N THR A 76 -4.49 -4.40 -7.46
CA THR A 76 -5.80 -3.73 -7.44
C THR A 76 -5.68 -2.26 -7.82
N ASP A 77 -4.71 -1.55 -7.26
CA ASP A 77 -4.45 -0.13 -7.53
C ASP A 77 -4.06 0.07 -9.01
N LEU A 78 -3.15 -0.76 -9.55
CA LEU A 78 -2.76 -0.71 -10.97
C LEU A 78 -3.95 -0.98 -11.89
N LEU A 79 -4.80 -1.96 -11.57
CA LEU A 79 -6.00 -2.23 -12.35
C LEU A 79 -6.97 -1.06 -12.32
N THR A 80 -7.15 -0.43 -11.15
CA THR A 80 -8.00 0.76 -11.00
C THR A 80 -7.45 1.93 -11.83
N ILE A 81 -6.15 2.22 -11.72
CA ILE A 81 -5.49 3.25 -12.51
C ILE A 81 -5.67 3.00 -14.00
N HIS A 82 -5.46 1.74 -14.44
CA HIS A 82 -5.63 1.40 -15.84
C HIS A 82 -7.07 1.58 -16.33
N ARG A 83 -8.07 1.25 -15.52
CA ARG A 83 -9.48 1.44 -15.86
C ARG A 83 -9.87 2.90 -15.94
N GLU A 84 -9.43 3.72 -14.97
CA GLU A 84 -9.78 5.13 -14.87
C GLU A 84 -9.00 5.99 -15.89
N LYS A 85 -7.74 5.67 -16.18
CA LYS A 85 -6.88 6.47 -17.06
C LYS A 85 -6.62 5.85 -18.43
N GLY A 86 -6.99 4.61 -18.66
CA GLY A 86 -6.70 3.87 -19.90
C GLY A 86 -5.21 3.55 -20.11
N ARG A 87 -4.34 3.89 -19.14
CA ARG A 87 -2.88 3.75 -19.25
C ARG A 87 -2.23 3.60 -17.88
N LEU A 88 -0.99 3.10 -17.86
CA LEU A 88 -0.13 2.99 -16.68
C LEU A 88 1.15 3.83 -16.81
N ASN A 89 1.20 4.75 -17.76
CA ASN A 89 2.33 5.64 -18.00
C ASN A 89 1.84 7.08 -18.24
N ASN A 90 2.79 8.02 -18.29
CA ASN A 90 2.54 9.41 -18.70
C ASN A 90 1.45 10.11 -17.88
N PHE A 91 1.61 10.11 -16.55
CA PHE A 91 0.74 10.82 -15.61
C PHE A 91 1.50 11.30 -14.36
N THR A 92 0.89 12.22 -13.62
CA THR A 92 1.37 12.70 -12.32
C THR A 92 0.51 12.09 -11.22
N ILE A 93 1.14 11.38 -10.29
CA ILE A 93 0.48 10.79 -9.12
C ILE A 93 0.95 11.45 -7.82
N GLY A 94 -0.02 11.93 -7.02
CA GLY A 94 0.20 12.42 -5.68
C GLY A 94 -0.08 11.32 -4.66
N PHE A 95 0.88 11.03 -3.77
CA PHE A 95 0.69 10.20 -2.58
C PHE A 95 0.54 11.10 -1.37
N CYS A 96 -0.57 11.03 -0.68
CA CYS A 96 -0.91 11.95 0.40
C CYS A 96 -1.23 11.24 1.72
N GLY A 97 -0.64 11.70 2.81
CA GLY A 97 -0.89 11.21 4.17
C GLY A 97 0.29 10.53 4.83
N ASP A 98 0.12 9.31 5.33
CA ASP A 98 1.17 8.54 5.97
C ASP A 98 2.00 7.76 4.93
N LEU A 99 3.08 8.37 4.46
CA LEU A 99 3.99 7.75 3.52
C LEU A 99 5.10 6.93 4.21
N LYS A 100 5.27 7.12 5.53
CA LYS A 100 6.31 6.44 6.30
C LYS A 100 5.96 4.98 6.60
N PHE A 101 4.74 4.74 7.04
CA PHE A 101 4.27 3.41 7.44
C PHE A 101 3.29 2.79 6.42
N GLY A 102 2.97 3.54 5.37
CA GLY A 102 2.04 3.15 4.32
C GLY A 102 2.63 2.10 3.38
N ARG A 103 2.60 0.80 3.74
CA ARG A 103 3.10 -0.29 2.88
C ARG A 103 2.46 -0.34 1.49
N THR A 104 1.21 0.11 1.37
CA THR A 104 0.52 0.21 0.08
C THR A 104 1.17 1.28 -0.81
N VAL A 105 1.59 2.40 -0.20
CA VAL A 105 2.37 3.44 -0.89
C VAL A 105 3.72 2.89 -1.34
N HIS A 106 4.47 2.22 -0.44
CA HIS A 106 5.78 1.66 -0.77
C HIS A 106 5.69 0.71 -1.96
N SER A 107 4.72 -0.20 -1.92
CA SER A 107 4.51 -1.19 -2.97
C SER A 107 4.08 -0.55 -4.29
N LEU A 108 3.17 0.44 -4.26
CA LEU A 108 2.68 1.10 -5.47
C LEU A 108 3.76 2.01 -6.09
N VAL A 109 4.55 2.72 -5.28
CA VAL A 109 5.70 3.50 -5.76
C VAL A 109 6.70 2.57 -6.48
N ASN A 110 7.03 1.42 -5.87
CA ASN A 110 7.92 0.43 -6.48
C ASN A 110 7.36 -0.15 -7.78
N ALA A 111 6.05 -0.40 -7.85
CA ALA A 111 5.41 -0.92 -9.05
C ALA A 111 5.39 0.12 -10.18
N LEU A 112 4.92 1.33 -9.88
CA LEU A 112 4.82 2.43 -10.84
C LEU A 112 6.19 2.90 -11.35
N SER A 113 7.24 2.76 -10.57
CA SER A 113 8.61 3.08 -11.01
C SER A 113 9.15 2.19 -12.14
N ARG A 114 8.37 1.21 -12.60
CA ARG A 114 8.67 0.35 -13.76
C ARG A 114 8.04 0.84 -15.06
N TYR A 115 7.17 1.86 -14.97
CA TYR A 115 6.47 2.44 -16.11
C TYR A 115 7.09 3.80 -16.45
N ASP A 116 6.97 4.18 -17.71
CA ASP A 116 7.61 5.39 -18.25
C ASP A 116 6.81 6.65 -17.95
N HIS A 117 7.52 7.77 -17.82
CA HIS A 117 6.97 9.13 -17.74
C HIS A 117 5.94 9.31 -16.61
N ILE A 118 6.24 8.77 -15.42
CA ILE A 118 5.45 9.02 -14.22
C ILE A 118 6.16 10.05 -13.36
N ASN A 119 5.43 11.10 -12.98
CA ASN A 119 5.88 12.09 -12.01
C ASN A 119 5.26 11.79 -10.64
N PHE A 120 6.11 11.72 -9.62
CA PHE A 120 5.70 11.43 -8.26
C PHE A 120 5.64 12.72 -7.43
N VAL A 121 4.51 12.97 -6.76
CA VAL A 121 4.35 14.05 -5.79
C VAL A 121 4.09 13.40 -4.42
N LEU A 122 5.01 13.60 -3.49
CA LEU A 122 4.97 13.00 -2.16
C LEU A 122 4.51 14.06 -1.15
N ILE A 123 3.28 13.92 -0.67
CA ILE A 123 2.58 14.92 0.16
C ILE A 123 2.41 14.35 1.56
N SER A 124 3.16 14.85 2.54
CA SER A 124 3.11 14.32 3.90
C SER A 124 3.66 15.31 4.92
N PRO A 125 3.23 15.21 6.19
CA PRO A 125 3.94 15.88 7.29
C PRO A 125 5.40 15.45 7.30
N THR A 126 6.25 16.28 7.89
CA THR A 126 7.71 16.03 7.92
C THR A 126 8.04 14.70 8.59
N GLU A 127 7.29 14.29 9.60
CA GLU A 127 7.45 13.08 10.38
C GLU A 127 7.01 11.80 9.64
N LEU A 128 6.11 11.95 8.65
CA LEU A 128 5.51 10.86 7.89
C LEU A 128 6.01 10.77 6.44
N LYS A 129 7.17 11.35 6.15
CA LYS A 129 7.80 11.29 4.83
C LYS A 129 8.11 9.85 4.40
N LEU A 130 8.02 9.63 3.09
CA LEU A 130 8.43 8.36 2.47
C LEU A 130 9.85 7.98 2.91
N PRO A 131 10.09 6.73 3.36
CA PRO A 131 11.39 6.29 3.83
C PRO A 131 12.50 6.47 2.78
N ARG A 132 13.71 6.73 3.27
CA ARG A 132 14.86 6.98 2.39
C ARG A 132 15.13 5.78 1.47
N TYR A 133 15.06 4.55 2.00
CA TYR A 133 15.34 3.36 1.21
C TYR A 133 14.37 3.20 0.03
N VAL A 134 13.07 3.49 0.22
CA VAL A 134 12.08 3.44 -0.88
C VAL A 134 12.42 4.49 -1.95
N LYS A 135 12.74 5.72 -1.55
CA LYS A 135 13.13 6.78 -2.48
C LYS A 135 14.39 6.44 -3.27
N GLU A 136 15.42 5.91 -2.59
CA GLU A 136 16.67 5.53 -3.23
C GLU A 136 16.45 4.41 -4.25
N GLU A 137 15.77 3.33 -3.86
CA GLU A 137 15.60 2.15 -4.71
C GLU A 137 14.60 2.37 -5.86
N ALA A 138 13.46 2.97 -5.57
CA ALA A 138 12.38 3.09 -6.55
C ALA A 138 12.52 4.31 -7.47
N LEU A 139 13.04 5.42 -6.96
CA LEU A 139 13.02 6.70 -7.69
C LEU A 139 14.42 7.15 -8.07
N LYS A 140 15.31 7.38 -7.11
CA LYS A 140 16.63 8.01 -7.39
C LYS A 140 17.54 7.14 -8.25
N LYS A 141 17.68 5.84 -7.94
CA LYS A 141 18.52 4.92 -8.76
C LYS A 141 18.05 4.83 -10.20
N LYS A 142 16.78 5.09 -10.44
CA LYS A 142 16.17 5.03 -11.78
C LYS A 142 16.08 6.41 -12.45
N GLY A 143 16.55 7.49 -11.78
CA GLY A 143 16.45 8.84 -12.32
C GLY A 143 15.02 9.36 -12.46
N ILE A 144 14.05 8.81 -11.72
CA ILE A 144 12.65 9.19 -11.80
C ILE A 144 12.42 10.48 -11.02
N PRO A 145 11.83 11.52 -11.62
CA PRO A 145 11.57 12.79 -10.95
C PRO A 145 10.51 12.65 -9.87
N TYR A 146 10.72 13.32 -8.74
CA TYR A 146 9.71 13.42 -7.68
C TYR A 146 9.81 14.75 -6.94
N THR A 147 8.67 15.24 -6.47
CA THR A 147 8.54 16.43 -5.63
C THR A 147 8.08 16.02 -4.24
N GLN A 148 8.55 16.72 -3.20
CA GLN A 148 8.08 16.53 -1.82
C GLN A 148 7.50 17.84 -1.29
N THR A 149 6.30 17.79 -0.72
CA THR A 149 5.63 18.95 -0.13
C THR A 149 4.80 18.54 1.09
N THR A 150 4.46 19.53 1.92
CA THR A 150 3.46 19.39 2.98
C THR A 150 2.13 20.02 2.56
N ASP A 151 2.09 20.73 1.44
CA ASP A 151 0.93 21.47 0.96
C ASP A 151 0.23 20.69 -0.16
N LEU A 152 -0.92 20.12 0.17
CA LEU A 152 -1.75 19.37 -0.78
C LEU A 152 -2.39 20.28 -1.81
N GLU A 153 -2.92 21.43 -1.38
CA GLU A 153 -3.74 22.28 -2.25
C GLU A 153 -2.91 22.88 -3.39
N SER A 154 -1.65 23.23 -3.13
CA SER A 154 -0.76 23.80 -4.15
C SER A 154 -0.43 22.83 -5.29
N VAL A 155 -0.56 21.54 -5.07
CA VAL A 155 -0.18 20.50 -6.05
C VAL A 155 -1.36 19.81 -6.73
N ILE A 156 -2.56 19.92 -6.19
CA ILE A 156 -3.79 19.32 -6.76
C ILE A 156 -3.98 19.63 -8.26
N PRO A 157 -3.76 20.87 -8.74
CA PRO A 157 -3.99 21.20 -10.16
C PRO A 157 -3.14 20.40 -11.15
N GLN A 158 -1.98 19.89 -10.71
CA GLN A 158 -1.09 19.11 -11.58
C GLN A 158 -1.32 17.60 -11.54
N LEU A 159 -2.12 17.09 -10.57
CA LEU A 159 -2.32 15.66 -10.37
C LEU A 159 -3.31 15.07 -11.36
N ASP A 160 -3.00 13.89 -11.88
CA ASP A 160 -3.92 13.02 -12.61
C ASP A 160 -4.53 11.98 -11.67
N ILE A 161 -3.78 11.61 -10.64
CA ILE A 161 -4.18 10.65 -9.62
C ILE A 161 -3.78 11.18 -8.24
N LEU A 162 -4.69 11.10 -7.27
CA LEU A 162 -4.44 11.37 -5.88
C LEU A 162 -4.68 10.10 -5.05
N TYR A 163 -3.60 9.53 -4.52
CA TYR A 163 -3.64 8.35 -3.66
C TYR A 163 -3.60 8.79 -2.20
N MET A 164 -4.75 8.70 -1.53
CA MET A 164 -4.90 9.09 -0.13
C MET A 164 -4.61 7.92 0.81
N THR A 165 -3.96 8.20 1.92
CA THR A 165 -3.73 7.23 2.99
C THR A 165 -4.14 7.80 4.34
N ARG A 166 -4.68 6.96 5.21
CA ARG A 166 -4.96 7.36 6.61
C ARG A 166 -3.69 7.36 7.45
N VAL A 167 -3.65 8.21 8.46
CA VAL A 167 -2.64 8.15 9.51
C VAL A 167 -2.99 6.99 10.45
N GLN A 168 -2.07 6.03 10.61
CA GLN A 168 -2.31 4.77 11.32
C GLN A 168 -1.98 4.90 12.81
N LYS A 169 -3.00 4.99 13.70
CA LYS A 169 -2.83 5.13 15.16
C LYS A 169 -1.91 4.04 15.73
N GLU A 170 -2.07 2.83 15.25
CA GLU A 170 -1.34 1.64 15.68
C GLU A 170 0.18 1.67 15.44
N ARG A 171 0.67 2.68 14.73
CA ARG A 171 2.09 2.88 14.40
C ARG A 171 2.79 3.95 15.23
N PHE A 172 2.05 4.68 16.05
CA PHE A 172 2.60 5.74 16.89
C PHE A 172 2.89 5.22 18.30
N PHE A 173 4.08 5.51 18.81
CA PHE A 173 4.46 5.23 20.20
C PHE A 173 3.83 6.24 21.17
N ASN A 174 3.56 7.47 20.70
CA ASN A 174 2.97 8.57 21.46
C ASN A 174 1.61 8.94 20.86
N GLU A 175 0.57 8.93 21.71
CA GLU A 175 -0.78 9.31 21.30
C GLU A 175 -0.89 10.80 20.94
N GLU A 176 -0.09 11.67 21.55
CA GLU A 176 -0.06 13.09 21.24
C GLU A 176 0.39 13.35 19.80
N ASP A 177 1.42 12.65 19.33
CA ASP A 177 1.88 12.76 17.94
C ASP A 177 0.81 12.28 16.95
N TYR A 178 0.11 11.20 17.28
CA TYR A 178 -1.02 10.77 16.47
C TYR A 178 -2.13 11.81 16.42
N LEU A 179 -2.55 12.36 17.57
CA LEU A 179 -3.62 13.37 17.64
C LEU A 179 -3.27 14.64 16.84
N ARG A 180 -2.00 15.03 16.84
CA ARG A 180 -1.50 16.18 16.08
C ARG A 180 -1.54 15.94 14.56
N LEU A 181 -1.30 14.71 14.12
CA LEU A 181 -1.10 14.37 12.69
C LEU A 181 -2.34 13.72 12.04
N LYS A 182 -3.28 13.16 12.83
CA LYS A 182 -4.41 12.39 12.32
C LYS A 182 -5.28 13.14 11.30
N ASP A 183 -5.43 14.45 11.49
CA ASP A 183 -6.29 15.30 10.67
C ASP A 183 -5.50 16.19 9.68
N SER A 184 -4.22 15.91 9.47
CA SER A 184 -3.35 16.73 8.60
C SER A 184 -3.84 16.85 7.17
N TYR A 185 -4.52 15.81 6.66
CA TYR A 185 -5.00 15.79 5.28
C TYR A 185 -6.43 15.26 5.19
N ILE A 186 -7.38 16.11 5.56
CA ILE A 186 -8.80 15.87 5.26
C ILE A 186 -9.08 16.41 3.87
N LEU A 187 -9.56 15.56 2.98
CA LEU A 187 -9.95 15.96 1.63
C LEU A 187 -11.40 16.45 1.65
N THR A 188 -11.61 17.69 1.24
CA THR A 188 -12.94 18.31 1.13
C THR A 188 -13.20 18.75 -0.30
N PRO A 189 -14.49 18.95 -0.72
CA PRO A 189 -14.83 19.43 -2.04
C PRO A 189 -14.15 20.76 -2.40
N GLU A 190 -14.01 21.68 -1.45
CA GLU A 190 -13.40 22.99 -1.65
C GLU A 190 -11.92 22.87 -2.06
N LYS A 191 -11.20 21.90 -1.50
CA LYS A 191 -9.81 21.63 -1.88
C LYS A 191 -9.67 21.09 -3.31
N LEU A 192 -10.73 20.55 -3.85
CA LEU A 192 -10.77 19.98 -5.20
C LEU A 192 -11.23 20.97 -6.28
N GLU A 193 -11.60 22.20 -5.93
CA GLU A 193 -12.10 23.20 -6.90
C GLU A 193 -11.12 23.45 -8.06
N ASN A 194 -9.81 23.38 -7.79
CA ASN A 194 -8.78 23.57 -8.82
C ASN A 194 -8.22 22.24 -9.37
N ALA A 195 -8.86 21.12 -9.08
CA ALA A 195 -8.43 19.82 -9.58
C ALA A 195 -8.73 19.68 -11.08
N LYS A 196 -7.99 18.81 -11.76
CA LYS A 196 -8.34 18.41 -13.12
C LYS A 196 -9.70 17.72 -13.12
N ALA A 197 -10.51 17.95 -14.15
CA ALA A 197 -11.84 17.36 -14.29
C ALA A 197 -11.82 15.82 -14.31
N ASP A 198 -10.68 15.23 -14.71
CA ASP A 198 -10.45 13.79 -14.76
C ASP A 198 -9.58 13.28 -13.61
N LEU A 199 -9.36 14.07 -12.54
CA LEU A 199 -8.62 13.61 -11.36
C LEU A 199 -9.26 12.35 -10.79
N SER A 200 -8.49 11.28 -10.63
CA SER A 200 -8.91 10.06 -9.96
C SER A 200 -8.38 10.02 -8.53
N ILE A 201 -9.27 9.82 -7.56
CA ILE A 201 -8.92 9.74 -6.14
C ILE A 201 -9.00 8.29 -5.69
N LEU A 202 -7.89 7.75 -5.21
CA LEU A 202 -7.77 6.37 -4.75
C LEU A 202 -7.49 6.31 -3.25
N HIS A 203 -7.99 5.25 -2.61
CA HIS A 203 -7.72 4.95 -1.21
C HIS A 203 -7.68 3.43 -0.97
N PRO A 204 -6.67 2.88 -0.27
CA PRO A 204 -6.52 1.43 -0.09
C PRO A 204 -7.47 0.81 0.93
N LEU A 205 -8.45 1.58 1.46
CA LEU A 205 -9.43 1.14 2.46
C LEU A 205 -8.81 0.53 3.76
N PRO A 206 -9.59 0.44 4.86
CA PRO A 206 -10.91 1.07 5.03
C PRO A 206 -10.81 2.58 5.10
N LEU A 207 -11.86 3.27 4.64
CA LEU A 207 -12.03 4.70 4.88
C LEU A 207 -12.28 4.90 6.38
N SER A 208 -11.57 5.81 7.01
CA SER A 208 -11.98 6.31 8.31
C SER A 208 -12.97 7.47 8.10
N LEU A 209 -13.97 7.58 8.96
CA LEU A 209 -14.97 8.66 8.93
C LEU A 209 -14.37 10.08 8.97
N ILE A 210 -13.08 10.20 9.21
CA ILE A 210 -12.32 11.45 9.34
C ILE A 210 -11.72 11.92 8.01
N HIS A 211 -11.66 11.07 6.96
CA HIS A 211 -10.80 11.33 5.81
C HIS A 211 -11.52 11.60 4.48
N ILE A 212 -12.82 11.33 4.38
CA ILE A 212 -13.62 11.62 3.19
C ILE A 212 -15.04 11.89 3.64
N SER A 213 -15.52 13.11 3.45
CA SER A 213 -16.93 13.42 3.48
C SER A 213 -17.54 12.93 2.16
N GLU A 214 -18.21 11.78 2.21
CA GLU A 214 -18.96 11.10 1.14
C GLU A 214 -18.20 10.74 -0.15
N PRO A 215 -18.36 9.51 -0.66
CA PRO A 215 -17.85 9.15 -1.98
C PRO A 215 -18.66 9.91 -3.03
N THR A 216 -18.05 10.89 -3.64
CA THR A 216 -18.55 11.40 -4.92
C THR A 216 -18.35 10.29 -5.96
N ARG A 217 -19.46 9.94 -6.60
CA ARG A 217 -19.55 8.99 -7.73
C ARG A 217 -18.66 9.42 -8.87
#